data_dfe2f9043edac8c5a9fc9995ed81d8bc
#
_entry.id   dfe2f9043edac8c5a9fc9995ed81d8bc
#
_cell.length_a   1.000
_cell.length_b   1.000
_cell.length_c   1.000
_cell.angle_alpha   90.00
_cell.angle_beta   90.00
_cell.angle_gamma   90.00
#
_symmetry.space_group_name_H-M   'P 1'
#
loop_
_entity.id
_entity.type
_entity.pdbx_description
1 polymer ?
#
loop_
_entity_poly.entity_id
_entity_poly.type
_entity_poly.pdbx_seq_one_letter_code
_entity_poly.pdbx_strand_id
1 'polypeptide(L)'
;KICNLFKTASYVGFTATPFANVFIDPDSVDEMKNADLFPEHFIYTLPTPSTYIGAKQIFNAGSKYYRNIKYIIDIDEPDYGDGCWRDWARTHIDELNAGAFYYRHQKEWNGILPDSLKEAIYCFFLANTIRDLRGQSSAPRSMLVNMSRFVKVQNVIKEEVERIYDEFKSIVEKDFNSDSCKNTNLPLYKELKQLWDKHYSFVSDVSFERVVRKENLFKAIECIKVLVVNGLKSSGKLDYKENPSLRVIAVGGMALSRGLTLEGLLTSYFYRNTATFDVLMQ
;
A
#
# COMPACT_ATOMS: atom_id res chain seq x y z
N LYS A 1 19.58 -21.94 24.85
CA LYS A 1 20.28 -23.27 24.74
C LYS A 1 21.63 -23.16 24.03
N ILE A 2 21.77 -22.43 22.91
CA ILE A 2 23.05 -22.31 22.18
C ILE A 2 24.09 -21.57 23.00
N CYS A 3 23.75 -20.46 23.64
CA CYS A 3 24.68 -19.69 24.48
C CYS A 3 25.29 -20.51 25.63
N ASN A 4 24.52 -21.44 26.17
CA ASN A 4 24.95 -22.29 27.30
C ASN A 4 25.98 -23.37 26.90
N LEU A 5 26.27 -23.52 25.62
CA LEU A 5 27.32 -24.42 25.09
C LEU A 5 28.72 -23.79 25.17
N PHE A 6 28.82 -22.52 25.46
CA PHE A 6 30.06 -21.77 25.49
C PHE A 6 30.35 -21.25 26.90
N LYS A 7 31.63 -21.19 27.26
CA LYS A 7 32.07 -20.60 28.56
C LYS A 7 31.78 -19.10 28.65
N THR A 8 31.81 -18.42 27.51
CA THR A 8 31.49 -17.01 27.35
C THR A 8 30.68 -16.84 26.09
N ALA A 9 29.51 -16.25 26.19
CA ALA A 9 28.65 -15.97 25.07
C ALA A 9 27.99 -14.62 25.24
N SER A 10 27.78 -13.90 24.15
CA SER A 10 26.94 -12.71 24.11
C SER A 10 25.84 -12.87 23.07
N TYR A 11 24.67 -12.36 23.37
CA TYR A 11 23.54 -12.33 22.48
C TYR A 11 23.18 -10.87 22.18
N VAL A 12 23.12 -10.53 20.90
CA VAL A 12 22.67 -9.22 20.42
C VAL A 12 21.52 -9.43 19.46
N GLY A 13 20.34 -8.99 19.85
CA GLY A 13 19.16 -9.02 19.01
C GLY A 13 18.97 -7.71 18.25
N PHE A 14 18.65 -7.78 16.97
CA PHE A 14 18.24 -6.64 16.16
C PHE A 14 16.75 -6.74 15.89
N THR A 15 16.01 -5.68 16.18
CA THR A 15 14.56 -5.61 15.97
C THR A 15 14.14 -4.19 15.62
N ALA A 16 13.12 -4.06 14.75
CA ALA A 16 12.46 -2.78 14.48
C ALA A 16 11.42 -2.43 15.57
N THR A 17 10.98 -3.43 16.35
CA THR A 17 9.90 -3.28 17.35
C THR A 17 10.34 -3.88 18.68
N PRO A 18 11.16 -3.17 19.47
CA PRO A 18 11.70 -3.70 20.71
C PRO A 18 10.68 -3.80 21.85
N PHE A 19 9.46 -3.34 21.66
CA PHE A 19 8.44 -3.19 22.71
C PHE A 19 8.15 -4.50 23.44
N ALA A 20 8.02 -5.61 22.72
CA ALA A 20 7.77 -6.92 23.32
C ALA A 20 8.92 -7.34 24.26
N ASN A 21 10.16 -6.99 23.90
CA ASN A 21 11.33 -7.34 24.69
C ASN A 21 11.46 -6.49 25.94
N VAL A 22 10.98 -5.23 25.94
CA VAL A 22 11.02 -4.33 27.10
C VAL A 22 10.02 -4.77 28.16
N PHE A 23 8.93 -5.40 27.77
CA PHE A 23 7.87 -5.86 28.69
C PHE A 23 8.02 -7.33 29.12
N ILE A 24 9.10 -8.02 28.75
CA ILE A 24 9.40 -9.33 29.31
C ILE A 24 9.71 -9.16 30.78
N ASP A 25 9.05 -9.93 31.64
CA ASP A 25 9.40 -10.04 33.05
C ASP A 25 10.75 -10.74 33.16
N PRO A 26 11.78 -10.10 33.75
CA PRO A 26 13.11 -10.70 33.90
C PRO A 26 13.11 -12.04 34.66
N ASP A 27 12.12 -12.24 35.51
CA ASP A 27 11.96 -13.45 36.30
C ASP A 27 11.07 -14.50 35.66
N SER A 28 10.55 -14.22 34.47
CA SER A 28 9.68 -15.14 33.75
C SER A 28 10.46 -16.34 33.19
N VAL A 29 9.76 -17.45 33.11
CA VAL A 29 10.29 -18.70 32.55
C VAL A 29 9.41 -19.10 31.38
N ASP A 30 10.03 -19.45 30.25
CA ASP A 30 9.30 -19.91 29.06
C ASP A 30 8.53 -21.21 29.30
N GLU A 31 7.63 -21.61 28.41
CA GLU A 31 6.86 -22.85 28.48
C GLU A 31 7.76 -24.10 28.60
N MET A 32 9.04 -24.00 28.22
CA MET A 32 10.05 -25.05 28.34
C MET A 32 10.91 -24.92 29.61
N LYS A 33 10.51 -24.07 30.56
CA LYS A 33 11.22 -23.80 31.83
C LYS A 33 12.62 -23.25 31.64
N ASN A 34 12.88 -22.47 30.60
CA ASN A 34 14.10 -21.70 30.44
C ASN A 34 13.81 -20.24 30.77
N ALA A 35 14.78 -19.53 31.34
CA ALA A 35 14.67 -18.09 31.51
C ALA A 35 14.46 -17.40 30.18
N ASP A 36 13.50 -16.51 30.13
CA ASP A 36 13.23 -15.69 28.95
C ASP A 36 14.41 -14.78 28.60
N LEU A 37 14.54 -14.46 27.33
CA LEU A 37 15.66 -13.67 26.83
C LEU A 37 15.36 -12.18 26.99
N PHE A 38 15.55 -11.69 28.21
CA PHE A 38 15.42 -10.28 28.52
C PHE A 38 16.71 -9.52 28.14
N PRO A 39 16.63 -8.32 27.55
CA PRO A 39 17.80 -7.49 27.21
C PRO A 39 18.38 -6.81 28.45
N GLU A 40 19.06 -7.57 29.30
CA GLU A 40 19.52 -7.17 30.61
C GLU A 40 20.59 -6.05 30.57
N HIS A 41 21.47 -6.05 29.56
CA HIS A 41 22.63 -5.19 29.55
C HIS A 41 22.42 -3.86 28.82
N PHE A 42 21.71 -3.85 27.71
CA PHE A 42 21.45 -2.62 26.98
C PHE A 42 20.29 -2.76 25.97
N ILE A 43 19.64 -1.63 25.70
CA ILE A 43 18.83 -1.38 24.54
C ILE A 43 19.40 -0.15 23.85
N TYR A 44 19.85 -0.29 22.62
CA TYR A 44 20.48 0.80 21.88
C TYR A 44 19.68 1.14 20.64
N THR A 45 19.22 2.38 20.55
CA THR A 45 18.51 2.89 19.37
C THR A 45 19.52 3.43 18.37
N LEU A 46 19.55 2.85 17.18
CA LEU A 46 20.39 3.34 16.09
C LEU A 46 19.92 4.74 15.63
N PRO A 47 20.86 5.65 15.31
CA PRO A 47 20.49 6.95 14.76
C PRO A 47 19.79 6.78 13.40
N THR A 48 18.76 7.59 13.18
CA THR A 48 18.04 7.58 11.90
C THR A 48 18.95 8.07 10.78
N PRO A 49 19.16 7.30 9.69
CA PRO A 49 19.95 7.75 8.55
C PRO A 49 19.36 9.05 7.95
N SER A 50 20.21 9.94 7.50
CA SER A 50 19.77 11.23 6.91
C SER A 50 18.95 11.09 5.63
N THR A 51 19.11 9.97 4.94
CA THR A 51 18.39 9.63 3.71
C THR A 51 17.05 8.93 3.95
N TYR A 52 16.77 8.54 5.21
CA TYR A 52 15.55 7.81 5.55
C TYR A 52 14.37 8.77 5.70
N ILE A 53 13.30 8.50 4.94
CA ILE A 53 12.03 9.22 5.01
C ILE A 53 11.03 8.30 5.72
N GLY A 54 10.85 8.51 7.02
CA GLY A 54 9.97 7.68 7.86
C GLY A 54 8.78 8.45 8.42
N ALA A 55 8.10 7.82 9.36
CA ALA A 55 6.88 8.33 9.98
C ALA A 55 7.02 9.77 10.51
N LYS A 56 8.14 10.09 11.17
CA LYS A 56 8.41 11.44 11.69
C LYS A 56 8.37 12.53 10.63
N GLN A 57 8.76 12.22 9.38
CA GLN A 57 8.76 13.17 8.27
C GLN A 57 7.43 13.15 7.53
N ILE A 58 6.82 11.97 7.35
CA ILE A 58 5.58 11.81 6.60
C ILE A 58 4.38 12.38 7.37
N PHE A 59 4.28 12.09 8.68
CA PHE A 59 3.12 12.47 9.50
C PHE A 59 3.29 13.81 10.24
N ASN A 60 4.39 14.52 10.03
CA ASN A 60 4.58 15.86 10.58
C ASN A 60 3.93 16.91 9.66
N ALA A 61 2.91 17.62 10.14
CA ALA A 61 2.20 18.65 9.39
C ALA A 61 3.12 19.78 8.85
N GLY A 62 4.25 20.05 9.51
CA GLY A 62 5.26 21.01 9.03
C GLY A 62 6.20 20.46 7.96
N SER A 63 6.13 19.17 7.65
CA SER A 63 7.00 18.56 6.64
C SER A 63 6.45 18.71 5.24
N LYS A 64 7.37 18.92 4.27
CA LYS A 64 7.01 18.89 2.85
C LYS A 64 6.39 17.57 2.38
N TYR A 65 6.58 16.48 3.12
CA TYR A 65 6.04 15.16 2.79
C TYR A 65 4.60 14.94 3.27
N TYR A 66 4.13 15.75 4.24
CA TYR A 66 2.77 15.65 4.79
C TYR A 66 1.68 15.81 3.72
N ARG A 67 1.92 16.64 2.72
CA ARG A 67 1.00 16.83 1.58
C ARG A 67 0.70 15.54 0.79
N ASN A 68 1.54 14.51 0.92
CA ASN A 68 1.35 13.24 0.22
C ASN A 68 0.34 12.34 0.92
N ILE A 69 -0.04 12.64 2.17
CA ILE A 69 -1.10 11.92 2.87
C ILE A 69 -2.44 12.42 2.35
N LYS A 70 -3.29 11.48 1.98
CA LYS A 70 -4.68 11.73 1.56
C LYS A 70 -5.61 10.90 2.41
N TYR A 71 -6.58 11.56 3.02
CA TYR A 71 -7.59 10.87 3.82
C TYR A 71 -8.66 10.30 2.89
N ILE A 72 -9.04 9.06 3.13
CA ILE A 72 -10.16 8.39 2.48
C ILE A 72 -11.44 8.88 3.18
N ILE A 73 -12.38 9.41 2.42
CA ILE A 73 -13.64 10.00 2.93
C ILE A 73 -14.89 9.40 2.27
N ASP A 74 -14.72 8.47 1.36
CA ASP A 74 -15.79 7.82 0.58
C ASP A 74 -16.04 6.37 1.02
N ILE A 75 -15.53 6.02 2.18
CA ILE A 75 -15.82 4.76 2.86
C ILE A 75 -16.42 5.12 4.21
N ASP A 76 -17.70 4.83 4.36
CA ASP A 76 -18.40 5.08 5.60
C ASP A 76 -17.95 4.11 6.68
N GLU A 77 -17.54 4.63 7.82
CA GLU A 77 -17.44 3.84 9.04
C GLU A 77 -18.84 3.78 9.65
N PRO A 78 -19.42 2.59 9.79
CA PRO A 78 -20.70 2.47 10.45
C PRO A 78 -20.54 2.88 11.91
N ASP A 79 -21.43 3.74 12.37
CA ASP A 79 -21.57 4.07 13.79
C ASP A 79 -22.16 2.88 14.52
N TYR A 80 -21.34 2.17 15.27
CA TYR A 80 -21.79 1.03 16.08
C TYR A 80 -22.42 1.47 17.40
N GLY A 81 -22.34 2.74 17.74
CA GLY A 81 -22.68 3.21 19.09
C GLY A 81 -21.91 2.42 20.15
N ASP A 82 -22.62 1.96 21.18
CA ASP A 82 -22.06 1.07 22.22
C ASP A 82 -22.05 -0.42 21.79
N GLY A 83 -22.55 -0.72 20.58
CA GLY A 83 -22.65 -2.08 20.04
C GLY A 83 -21.37 -2.58 19.39
N CYS A 84 -21.32 -3.89 19.20
CA CYS A 84 -20.20 -4.49 18.46
C CYS A 84 -20.54 -4.64 16.96
N TRP A 85 -19.51 -4.77 16.12
CA TRP A 85 -19.66 -5.03 14.69
C TRP A 85 -20.68 -6.15 14.36
N ARG A 86 -20.72 -7.21 15.15
CA ARG A 86 -21.62 -8.34 14.90
C ARG A 86 -23.08 -7.96 15.03
N ASP A 87 -23.41 -7.12 15.99
CA ASP A 87 -24.76 -6.69 16.23
C ASP A 87 -25.19 -5.66 15.17
N TRP A 88 -24.30 -4.73 14.83
CA TRP A 88 -24.52 -3.81 13.73
C TRP A 88 -24.73 -4.56 12.40
N ALA A 89 -23.88 -5.53 12.07
CA ALA A 89 -23.96 -6.30 10.83
C ALA A 89 -25.26 -7.11 10.69
N ARG A 90 -25.85 -7.56 11.80
CA ARG A 90 -27.16 -8.25 11.79
C ARG A 90 -28.31 -7.33 11.41
N THR A 91 -28.25 -6.08 11.82
CA THR A 91 -29.31 -5.09 11.57
C THR A 91 -29.16 -4.41 10.22
N HIS A 92 -27.96 -4.41 9.63
CA HIS A 92 -27.64 -3.74 8.37
C HIS A 92 -27.25 -4.71 7.25
N ILE A 93 -27.84 -5.92 7.30
CA ILE A 93 -27.50 -6.99 6.34
C ILE A 93 -27.80 -6.59 4.88
N ASP A 94 -28.84 -5.80 4.65
CA ASP A 94 -29.22 -5.35 3.32
C ASP A 94 -28.18 -4.37 2.75
N GLU A 95 -27.62 -3.49 3.57
CA GLU A 95 -26.54 -2.57 3.17
C GLU A 95 -25.26 -3.33 2.85
N LEU A 96 -24.91 -4.34 3.63
CA LEU A 96 -23.78 -5.21 3.38
C LEU A 96 -23.96 -6.02 2.08
N ASN A 97 -25.18 -6.50 1.83
CA ASN A 97 -25.53 -7.23 0.61
C ASN A 97 -25.56 -6.33 -0.62
N ALA A 98 -25.83 -5.03 -0.45
CA ALA A 98 -25.73 -4.04 -1.51
C ALA A 98 -24.29 -3.73 -1.94
N GLY A 99 -23.30 -4.33 -1.27
CA GLY A 99 -21.90 -4.25 -1.68
C GLY A 99 -21.12 -3.07 -1.08
N ALA A 100 -21.66 -2.39 -0.08
CA ALA A 100 -20.94 -1.35 0.63
C ALA A 100 -19.63 -1.91 1.23
N PHE A 101 -18.53 -1.17 1.05
CA PHE A 101 -17.24 -1.54 1.62
C PHE A 101 -17.08 -0.86 2.97
N TYR A 102 -17.24 -1.65 4.03
CA TYR A 102 -17.07 -1.19 5.40
C TYR A 102 -15.73 -1.62 5.97
N TYR A 103 -15.26 -0.88 6.93
CA TYR A 103 -14.07 -1.10 7.72
C TYR A 103 -13.87 -2.54 8.21
N ARG A 104 -14.94 -3.25 8.60
CA ARG A 104 -14.93 -4.67 8.99
C ARG A 104 -15.78 -5.49 8.05
N HIS A 105 -15.39 -5.55 6.79
CA HIS A 105 -16.12 -6.35 5.80
C HIS A 105 -16.05 -7.85 6.10
N GLN A 106 -17.03 -8.56 5.58
CA GLN A 106 -17.15 -10.02 5.74
C GLN A 106 -16.12 -10.77 4.89
N LYS A 107 -16.05 -12.10 5.10
CA LYS A 107 -15.18 -13.00 4.32
C LYS A 107 -15.53 -13.04 2.83
N GLU A 108 -16.75 -12.71 2.48
CA GLU A 108 -17.27 -12.65 1.12
C GLU A 108 -17.75 -11.21 0.88
N TRP A 109 -17.21 -10.62 -0.17
CA TRP A 109 -17.55 -9.27 -0.60
C TRP A 109 -17.47 -9.24 -2.13
N ASN A 110 -18.47 -8.66 -2.75
CA ASN A 110 -18.60 -8.51 -4.20
C ASN A 110 -19.04 -7.09 -4.58
N GLY A 111 -18.72 -6.14 -3.73
CA GLY A 111 -19.18 -4.77 -3.88
C GLY A 111 -18.35 -3.92 -4.84
N ILE A 112 -18.71 -2.66 -4.89
CA ILE A 112 -18.07 -1.66 -5.73
C ILE A 112 -16.85 -1.10 -4.99
N LEU A 113 -15.74 -0.91 -5.71
CA LEU A 113 -14.56 -0.25 -5.16
C LEU A 113 -14.84 1.23 -4.90
N PRO A 114 -14.26 1.80 -3.82
CA PRO A 114 -14.38 3.23 -3.55
C PRO A 114 -13.74 4.06 -4.68
N ASP A 115 -14.33 5.22 -4.98
CA ASP A 115 -13.80 6.15 -5.98
C ASP A 115 -12.39 6.62 -5.63
N SER A 116 -12.07 6.77 -4.35
CA SER A 116 -10.72 7.09 -3.87
C SER A 116 -9.67 6.05 -4.27
N LEU A 117 -10.03 4.76 -4.37
CA LEU A 117 -9.11 3.75 -4.88
C LEU A 117 -8.87 3.90 -6.39
N LYS A 118 -9.91 4.17 -7.17
CA LYS A 118 -9.77 4.50 -8.59
C LYS A 118 -8.88 5.72 -8.79
N GLU A 119 -9.10 6.78 -8.01
CA GLU A 119 -8.25 7.97 -7.98
C GLU A 119 -6.78 7.62 -7.68
N ALA A 120 -6.53 6.79 -6.68
CA ALA A 120 -5.18 6.35 -6.31
C ALA A 120 -4.50 5.54 -7.43
N ILE A 121 -5.25 4.68 -8.14
CA ILE A 121 -4.76 3.92 -9.30
C ILE A 121 -4.37 4.87 -10.44
N TYR A 122 -5.20 5.85 -10.76
CA TYR A 122 -4.89 6.84 -11.79
C TYR A 122 -3.70 7.72 -11.40
N CYS A 123 -3.59 8.09 -10.14
CA CYS A 123 -2.37 8.75 -9.62
C CYS A 123 -1.13 7.88 -9.81
N PHE A 124 -1.22 6.57 -9.56
CA PHE A 124 -0.11 5.66 -9.82
C PHE A 124 0.28 5.62 -11.31
N PHE A 125 -0.68 5.68 -12.24
CA PHE A 125 -0.41 5.73 -13.68
C PHE A 125 0.30 7.03 -14.06
N LEU A 126 -0.16 8.18 -13.56
CA LEU A 126 0.51 9.46 -13.77
C LEU A 126 1.94 9.45 -13.20
N ALA A 127 2.14 8.93 -11.99
CA ALA A 127 3.46 8.81 -11.38
C ALA A 127 4.42 7.92 -12.19
N ASN A 128 3.92 6.82 -12.77
CA ASN A 128 4.71 5.98 -13.68
C ASN A 128 5.19 6.77 -14.90
N THR A 129 4.30 7.55 -15.51
CA THR A 129 4.62 8.36 -16.68
C THR A 129 5.63 9.47 -16.35
N ILE A 130 5.45 10.17 -15.22
CA ILE A 130 6.40 11.18 -14.74
C ILE A 130 7.80 10.57 -14.57
N ARG A 131 7.89 9.39 -13.96
CA ARG A 131 9.18 8.72 -13.75
C ARG A 131 9.83 8.27 -15.05
N ASP A 132 9.05 7.82 -16.05
CA ASP A 132 9.58 7.51 -17.38
C ASP A 132 10.15 8.75 -18.05
N LEU A 133 9.44 9.88 -17.99
CA LEU A 133 9.89 11.15 -18.54
C LEU A 133 11.14 11.72 -17.83
N ARG A 134 11.40 11.29 -16.58
CA ARG A 134 12.62 11.58 -15.82
C ARG A 134 13.77 10.61 -16.11
N GLY A 135 13.62 9.71 -17.10
CA GLY A 135 14.65 8.73 -17.46
C GLY A 135 14.78 7.54 -16.50
N GLN A 136 13.78 7.27 -15.68
CA GLN A 136 13.80 6.20 -14.69
C GLN A 136 13.02 4.93 -15.14
N SER A 137 12.91 4.68 -16.43
CA SER A 137 12.09 3.57 -16.98
C SER A 137 12.54 2.17 -16.56
N SER A 138 13.82 2.01 -16.21
CA SER A 138 14.38 0.74 -15.75
C SER A 138 14.22 0.48 -14.23
N ALA A 139 13.73 1.46 -13.46
CA ALA A 139 13.55 1.29 -12.03
C ALA A 139 12.19 0.65 -11.72
N PRO A 140 12.09 -0.18 -10.67
CA PRO A 140 10.83 -0.82 -10.27
C PRO A 140 9.83 0.23 -9.76
N ARG A 141 8.54 -0.09 -9.86
CA ARG A 141 7.44 0.76 -9.40
C ARG A 141 6.31 -0.06 -8.88
N SER A 142 5.95 0.21 -7.65
CA SER A 142 4.93 -0.54 -6.96
C SER A 142 3.82 0.38 -6.43
N MET A 143 2.61 -0.14 -6.44
CA MET A 143 1.47 0.37 -5.69
C MET A 143 1.03 -0.70 -4.70
N LEU A 144 0.75 -0.29 -3.48
CA LEU A 144 0.17 -1.13 -2.44
C LEU A 144 -1.33 -0.88 -2.35
N VAL A 145 -2.12 -1.94 -2.37
CA VAL A 145 -3.55 -1.92 -2.04
C VAL A 145 -3.80 -2.87 -0.88
N ASN A 146 -3.95 -2.31 0.32
CA ASN A 146 -4.17 -3.06 1.54
C ASN A 146 -5.55 -2.74 2.13
N MET A 147 -6.56 -3.52 1.76
CA MET A 147 -7.95 -3.29 2.15
C MET A 147 -8.54 -4.44 2.97
N SER A 148 -8.07 -5.67 2.80
CA SER A 148 -8.66 -6.84 3.45
C SER A 148 -7.62 -7.87 3.88
N ARG A 149 -7.91 -8.55 4.99
CA ARG A 149 -7.17 -9.75 5.42
C ARG A 149 -7.67 -11.04 4.75
N PHE A 150 -8.84 -11.02 4.15
CA PHE A 150 -9.47 -12.22 3.58
C PHE A 150 -9.06 -12.43 2.13
N VAL A 151 -8.51 -13.59 1.83
CA VAL A 151 -7.98 -13.94 0.50
C VAL A 151 -9.06 -13.86 -0.59
N LYS A 152 -10.29 -14.32 -0.30
CA LYS A 152 -11.41 -14.20 -1.26
C LYS A 152 -11.66 -12.75 -1.64
N VAL A 153 -11.70 -11.85 -0.67
CA VAL A 153 -11.90 -10.41 -0.90
C VAL A 153 -10.72 -9.79 -1.64
N GLN A 154 -9.48 -10.19 -1.34
CA GLN A 154 -8.30 -9.75 -2.08
C GLN A 154 -8.38 -10.11 -3.57
N ASN A 155 -8.90 -11.31 -3.90
CA ASN A 155 -9.08 -11.73 -5.28
C ASN A 155 -10.15 -10.89 -5.99
N VAL A 156 -11.29 -10.61 -5.35
CA VAL A 156 -12.31 -9.73 -5.91
C VAL A 156 -11.76 -8.32 -6.13
N ILE A 157 -11.04 -7.76 -5.16
CA ILE A 157 -10.38 -6.46 -5.32
C ILE A 157 -9.39 -6.49 -6.50
N LYS A 158 -8.60 -7.56 -6.63
CA LYS A 158 -7.68 -7.72 -7.76
C LYS A 158 -8.43 -7.69 -9.10
N GLU A 159 -9.49 -8.46 -9.25
CA GLU A 159 -10.30 -8.52 -10.49
C GLU A 159 -10.87 -7.15 -10.84
N GLU A 160 -11.40 -6.42 -9.87
CA GLU A 160 -11.91 -5.07 -10.08
C GLU A 160 -10.79 -4.05 -10.42
N VAL A 161 -9.62 -4.15 -9.79
CA VAL A 161 -8.47 -3.33 -10.14
C VAL A 161 -7.97 -3.64 -11.55
N GLU A 162 -7.96 -4.92 -11.95
CA GLU A 162 -7.65 -5.33 -13.33
C GLU A 162 -8.66 -4.74 -14.32
N ARG A 163 -9.95 -4.77 -14.01
CA ARG A 163 -10.98 -4.17 -14.84
C ARG A 163 -10.76 -2.66 -15.04
N ILE A 164 -10.48 -1.93 -13.96
CA ILE A 164 -10.17 -0.49 -14.04
C ILE A 164 -8.92 -0.24 -14.89
N TYR A 165 -7.89 -1.06 -14.71
CA TYR A 165 -6.64 -0.96 -15.46
C TYR A 165 -6.86 -1.22 -16.96
N ASP A 166 -7.58 -2.28 -17.31
CA ASP A 166 -7.83 -2.67 -18.71
C ASP A 166 -8.71 -1.63 -19.42
N GLU A 167 -9.73 -1.10 -18.72
CA GLU A 167 -10.57 -0.02 -19.24
C GLU A 167 -9.73 1.25 -19.50
N PHE A 168 -8.93 1.67 -18.54
CA PHE A 168 -8.05 2.83 -18.68
C PHE A 168 -7.08 2.65 -19.85
N LYS A 169 -6.42 1.50 -19.91
CA LYS A 169 -5.45 1.17 -20.97
C LYS A 169 -6.11 1.19 -22.35
N SER A 170 -7.31 0.61 -22.48
CA SER A 170 -8.08 0.59 -23.70
C SER A 170 -8.46 2.00 -24.18
N ILE A 171 -8.89 2.89 -23.27
CA ILE A 171 -9.22 4.28 -23.60
C ILE A 171 -7.96 5.03 -24.07
N VAL A 172 -6.83 4.86 -23.36
CA VAL A 172 -5.58 5.51 -23.77
C VAL A 172 -5.11 5.02 -25.13
N GLU A 173 -5.21 3.72 -25.40
CA GLU A 173 -4.79 3.12 -26.65
C GLU A 173 -5.65 3.58 -27.84
N LYS A 174 -6.98 3.69 -27.66
CA LYS A 174 -7.91 3.95 -28.75
C LYS A 174 -8.16 5.44 -28.97
N ASP A 175 -8.34 6.19 -27.89
CA ASP A 175 -8.91 7.54 -27.96
C ASP A 175 -7.86 8.64 -27.78
N PHE A 176 -6.77 8.37 -27.02
CA PHE A 176 -5.74 9.36 -26.80
C PHE A 176 -4.88 9.60 -28.05
N ASN A 177 -4.41 10.84 -28.18
CA ASN A 177 -3.58 11.31 -29.28
C ASN A 177 -2.19 11.74 -28.79
N SER A 178 -1.18 11.64 -29.64
CA SER A 178 0.17 12.16 -29.37
C SER A 178 0.19 13.68 -29.26
N ASP A 179 -0.72 14.36 -29.96
CA ASP A 179 -1.02 15.77 -29.72
C ASP A 179 -2.02 15.89 -28.57
N SER A 180 -1.53 16.25 -27.39
CA SER A 180 -2.34 16.35 -26.18
C SER A 180 -3.49 17.36 -26.28
N CYS A 181 -3.36 18.38 -27.14
CA CYS A 181 -4.43 19.34 -27.36
C CYS A 181 -5.70 18.70 -27.93
N LYS A 182 -5.57 17.61 -28.67
CA LYS A 182 -6.71 16.84 -29.20
C LYS A 182 -7.43 16.01 -28.16
N ASN A 183 -6.82 15.80 -27.00
CA ASN A 183 -7.37 14.99 -25.92
C ASN A 183 -8.30 15.76 -24.96
N THR A 184 -8.30 17.10 -25.03
CA THR A 184 -8.94 17.99 -24.05
C THR A 184 -10.44 17.77 -23.86
N ASN A 185 -11.12 17.22 -24.86
CA ASN A 185 -12.55 16.91 -24.79
C ASN A 185 -12.86 15.53 -24.20
N LEU A 186 -11.86 14.65 -24.10
CA LEU A 186 -12.06 13.30 -23.57
C LEU A 186 -12.41 13.35 -22.06
N PRO A 187 -13.41 12.60 -21.62
CA PRO A 187 -13.75 12.53 -20.18
C PRO A 187 -12.55 12.14 -19.31
N LEU A 188 -11.81 11.10 -19.71
CA LEU A 188 -10.64 10.65 -18.99
C LEU A 188 -9.53 11.74 -18.91
N TYR A 189 -9.31 12.52 -19.98
CA TYR A 189 -8.35 13.63 -19.93
C TYR A 189 -8.74 14.66 -18.87
N LYS A 190 -10.03 15.01 -18.77
CA LYS A 190 -10.53 15.97 -17.78
C LYS A 190 -10.36 15.43 -16.36
N GLU A 191 -10.67 14.16 -16.16
CA GLU A 191 -10.47 13.46 -14.87
C GLU A 191 -8.97 13.48 -14.48
N LEU A 192 -8.07 13.10 -15.39
CA LEU A 192 -6.62 13.15 -15.16
C LEU A 192 -6.11 14.57 -14.91
N LYS A 193 -6.69 15.59 -15.54
CA LYS A 193 -6.33 16.99 -15.29
C LYS A 193 -6.70 17.41 -13.88
N GLN A 194 -7.89 17.06 -13.41
CA GLN A 194 -8.31 17.32 -12.03
C GLN A 194 -7.39 16.63 -11.01
N LEU A 195 -7.01 15.37 -11.26
CA LEU A 195 -6.08 14.65 -10.40
C LEU A 195 -4.68 15.27 -10.42
N TRP A 196 -4.22 15.72 -11.59
CA TRP A 196 -2.95 16.43 -11.70
C TRP A 196 -2.95 17.72 -10.87
N ASP A 197 -3.97 18.54 -10.99
CA ASP A 197 -4.09 19.80 -10.28
C ASP A 197 -4.19 19.58 -8.76
N LYS A 198 -4.88 18.51 -8.35
CA LYS A 198 -5.06 18.13 -6.94
C LYS A 198 -3.78 17.54 -6.31
N HIS A 199 -3.05 16.70 -7.04
CA HIS A 199 -2.00 15.86 -6.47
C HIS A 199 -0.60 16.10 -7.01
N TYR A 200 -0.45 16.69 -8.21
CA TYR A 200 0.82 16.83 -8.93
C TYR A 200 1.16 18.27 -9.31
N SER A 201 0.39 19.26 -8.87
CA SER A 201 0.62 20.69 -9.17
C SER A 201 2.00 21.20 -8.74
N PHE A 202 2.66 20.51 -7.81
CA PHE A 202 4.02 20.80 -7.37
C PHE A 202 5.12 20.26 -8.30
N VAL A 203 4.78 19.43 -9.27
CA VAL A 203 5.73 18.89 -10.25
C VAL A 203 5.99 19.98 -11.29
N SER A 204 7.21 20.49 -11.32
CA SER A 204 7.60 21.62 -12.18
C SER A 204 8.51 21.23 -13.35
N ASP A 205 9.11 20.05 -13.31
CA ASP A 205 10.07 19.55 -14.29
C ASP A 205 9.43 18.81 -15.47
N VAL A 206 8.16 18.42 -15.32
CA VAL A 206 7.39 17.68 -16.33
C VAL A 206 6.01 18.31 -16.42
N SER A 207 5.56 18.69 -17.62
CA SER A 207 4.22 19.25 -17.80
C SER A 207 3.16 18.17 -17.94
N PHE A 208 1.93 18.48 -17.53
CA PHE A 208 0.78 17.61 -17.70
C PHE A 208 0.57 17.17 -19.15
N GLU A 209 0.70 18.11 -20.10
CA GLU A 209 0.51 17.87 -21.53
C GLU A 209 1.51 16.84 -22.07
N ARG A 210 2.74 16.78 -21.53
CA ARG A 210 3.70 15.73 -21.89
C ARG A 210 3.32 14.37 -21.30
N VAL A 211 2.80 14.37 -20.07
CA VAL A 211 2.40 13.14 -19.37
C VAL A 211 1.24 12.46 -20.11
N VAL A 212 0.23 13.22 -20.53
CA VAL A 212 -0.98 12.67 -21.14
C VAL A 212 -0.91 12.47 -22.65
N ARG A 213 0.28 12.57 -23.25
CA ARG A 213 0.48 12.10 -24.63
C ARG A 213 0.32 10.60 -24.70
N LYS A 214 -0.36 10.11 -25.73
CA LYS A 214 -0.62 8.68 -25.90
C LYS A 214 0.62 7.83 -25.72
N GLU A 215 1.69 8.14 -26.44
CA GLU A 215 2.94 7.36 -26.42
C GLU A 215 3.60 7.30 -25.03
N ASN A 216 3.53 8.39 -24.25
CA ASN A 216 4.12 8.45 -22.92
C ASN A 216 3.27 7.71 -21.90
N LEU A 217 1.96 7.99 -21.88
CA LEU A 217 1.03 7.40 -20.93
C LEU A 217 0.87 5.90 -21.18
N PHE A 218 0.66 5.48 -22.45
CA PHE A 218 0.53 4.08 -22.80
C PHE A 218 1.76 3.26 -22.43
N LYS A 219 2.94 3.71 -22.84
CA LYS A 219 4.22 3.06 -22.54
C LYS A 219 4.44 2.90 -21.03
N ALA A 220 4.02 3.89 -20.25
CA ALA A 220 4.20 3.87 -18.80
C ALA A 220 3.33 2.83 -18.10
N ILE A 221 2.18 2.47 -18.68
CA ILE A 221 1.22 1.58 -18.07
C ILE A 221 1.14 0.19 -18.69
N GLU A 222 1.54 0.00 -19.95
CA GLU A 222 1.33 -1.23 -20.74
C GLU A 222 1.81 -2.52 -20.08
N CYS A 223 2.85 -2.43 -19.23
CA CYS A 223 3.47 -3.57 -18.57
C CYS A 223 3.13 -3.70 -17.06
N ILE A 224 2.16 -2.95 -16.58
CA ILE A 224 1.72 -3.06 -15.17
C ILE A 224 1.06 -4.42 -14.95
N LYS A 225 1.43 -5.09 -13.88
CA LYS A 225 0.83 -6.35 -13.43
C LYS A 225 0.02 -6.09 -12.17
N VAL A 226 -1.16 -6.71 -12.06
CA VAL A 226 -1.95 -6.71 -10.83
C VAL A 226 -1.82 -8.07 -10.17
N LEU A 227 -1.30 -8.11 -8.96
CA LEU A 227 -0.98 -9.36 -8.27
C LEU A 227 -1.58 -9.37 -6.87
N VAL A 228 -2.17 -10.51 -6.48
CA VAL A 228 -2.46 -10.76 -5.06
C VAL A 228 -1.20 -11.27 -4.39
N VAL A 229 -0.79 -10.61 -3.32
CA VAL A 229 0.38 -10.97 -2.51
C VAL A 229 -0.07 -11.35 -1.11
N ASN A 230 0.02 -12.64 -0.81
CA ASN A 230 -0.33 -13.19 0.49
C ASN A 230 0.66 -14.31 0.88
N GLY A 231 0.49 -14.92 2.04
CA GLY A 231 1.36 -16.00 2.51
C GLY A 231 1.17 -17.36 1.82
N LEU A 232 0.31 -17.47 0.81
CA LEU A 232 0.06 -18.72 0.12
C LEU A 232 1.07 -18.95 -1.00
N LYS A 233 1.42 -20.23 -1.25
CA LYS A 233 2.34 -20.62 -2.34
C LYS A 233 1.83 -20.22 -3.73
N SER A 234 0.52 -20.07 -3.89
CA SER A 234 -0.15 -19.66 -5.14
C SER A 234 -0.20 -18.14 -5.33
N SER A 235 0.27 -17.35 -4.38
CA SER A 235 0.30 -15.89 -4.52
C SER A 235 1.36 -15.43 -5.51
N GLY A 236 1.14 -14.27 -6.13
CA GLY A 236 2.10 -13.67 -7.04
C GLY A 236 3.43 -13.40 -6.33
N LYS A 237 4.52 -13.78 -6.98
CA LYS A 237 5.86 -13.52 -6.49
C LYS A 237 6.37 -12.18 -7.05
N LEU A 238 6.80 -11.30 -6.17
CA LEU A 238 7.47 -10.06 -6.53
C LEU A 238 8.97 -10.35 -6.67
N ASP A 239 9.45 -10.47 -7.89
CA ASP A 239 10.86 -10.74 -8.16
C ASP A 239 11.51 -9.55 -8.87
N TYR A 240 11.98 -8.62 -8.07
CA TYR A 240 12.68 -7.43 -8.56
C TYR A 240 14.13 -7.73 -9.02
N LYS A 241 14.69 -8.89 -8.64
CA LYS A 241 16.04 -9.30 -9.10
C LYS A 241 15.99 -9.80 -10.53
N GLU A 242 15.01 -10.64 -10.86
CA GLU A 242 14.80 -11.12 -12.22
C GLU A 242 14.16 -10.05 -13.12
N ASN A 243 13.35 -9.16 -12.54
CA ASN A 243 12.70 -8.07 -13.27
C ASN A 243 12.92 -6.72 -12.58
N PRO A 244 14.06 -6.06 -12.78
CA PRO A 244 14.40 -4.79 -12.16
C PRO A 244 13.45 -3.63 -12.52
N SER A 245 12.76 -3.74 -13.65
CA SER A 245 11.79 -2.73 -14.12
C SER A 245 10.33 -3.09 -13.81
N LEU A 246 10.09 -4.04 -12.91
CA LEU A 246 8.75 -4.51 -12.56
C LEU A 246 7.84 -3.34 -12.16
N ARG A 247 6.67 -3.27 -12.81
CA ARG A 247 5.58 -2.36 -12.47
C ARG A 247 4.41 -3.18 -11.96
N VAL A 248 3.99 -2.93 -10.71
CA VAL A 248 3.03 -3.80 -10.07
C VAL A 248 2.06 -3.04 -9.18
N ILE A 249 0.79 -3.44 -9.23
CA ILE A 249 -0.21 -3.13 -8.20
C ILE A 249 -0.34 -4.39 -7.34
N ALA A 250 0.15 -4.33 -6.13
CA ALA A 250 0.14 -5.42 -5.16
C ALA A 250 -1.08 -5.32 -4.26
N VAL A 251 -2.04 -6.20 -4.45
CA VAL A 251 -3.23 -6.34 -3.60
C VAL A 251 -2.93 -7.35 -2.50
N GLY A 252 -3.14 -6.98 -1.24
CA GLY A 252 -2.87 -7.94 -0.17
C GLY A 252 -3.32 -7.49 1.20
N GLY A 253 -2.99 -8.30 2.18
CA GLY A 253 -3.33 -8.10 3.58
C GLY A 253 -2.10 -8.10 4.47
N MET A 254 -2.14 -8.94 5.53
CA MET A 254 -1.07 -8.98 6.54
C MET A 254 0.31 -9.38 6.01
N ALA A 255 0.37 -10.15 4.92
CA ALA A 255 1.65 -10.54 4.32
C ALA A 255 2.45 -9.34 3.78
N LEU A 256 1.76 -8.23 3.44
CA LEU A 256 2.38 -7.00 2.98
C LEU A 256 2.96 -6.13 4.11
N SER A 257 2.66 -6.45 5.36
CA SER A 257 3.18 -5.71 6.52
C SER A 257 4.45 -6.32 7.12
N ARG A 258 4.84 -7.54 6.73
CA ARG A 258 6.00 -8.23 7.31
C ARG A 258 6.83 -8.97 6.27
N GLY A 259 8.13 -8.67 6.23
CA GLY A 259 9.10 -9.45 5.44
C GLY A 259 8.99 -9.31 3.93
N LEU A 260 8.22 -8.35 3.43
CA LEU A 260 8.11 -8.03 2.02
C LEU A 260 8.55 -6.60 1.75
N THR A 261 9.44 -6.43 0.80
CA THR A 261 9.84 -5.12 0.30
C THR A 261 9.13 -4.83 -1.02
N LEU A 262 8.39 -3.72 -1.07
CA LEU A 262 7.84 -3.19 -2.31
C LEU A 262 8.83 -2.16 -2.86
N GLU A 263 9.68 -2.60 -3.77
CA GLU A 263 10.66 -1.70 -4.39
C GLU A 263 9.98 -0.65 -5.26
N GLY A 264 10.43 0.59 -5.15
CA GLY A 264 9.86 1.70 -5.90
C GLY A 264 8.40 2.02 -5.54
N LEU A 265 8.00 1.86 -4.29
CA LEU A 265 6.63 2.17 -3.83
C LEU A 265 6.31 3.64 -4.07
N LEU A 266 5.32 3.90 -4.94
CA LEU A 266 4.87 5.24 -5.34
C LEU A 266 3.55 5.62 -4.68
N THR A 267 2.63 4.66 -4.59
CA THR A 267 1.28 4.87 -4.07
C THR A 267 0.95 3.76 -3.08
N SER A 268 0.41 4.14 -1.93
CA SER A 268 -0.07 3.19 -0.94
C SER A 268 -1.51 3.54 -0.61
N TYR A 269 -2.42 2.66 -0.99
CA TYR A 269 -3.82 2.74 -0.59
C TYR A 269 -4.03 1.81 0.58
N PHE A 270 -4.26 2.39 1.73
CA PHE A 270 -4.34 1.65 2.97
C PHE A 270 -5.69 1.87 3.63
N TYR A 271 -6.52 0.83 3.59
CA TYR A 271 -7.79 0.78 4.29
C TYR A 271 -7.84 -0.43 5.21
N ARG A 272 -7.18 -0.30 6.32
CA ARG A 272 -7.13 -1.36 7.31
C ARG A 272 -6.92 -0.76 8.69
N ASN A 273 -7.69 -1.24 9.65
CA ASN A 273 -7.45 -0.94 11.05
C ASN A 273 -6.63 -2.07 11.73
N THR A 274 -5.94 -1.71 12.78
CA THR A 274 -5.28 -2.66 13.67
C THR A 274 -5.59 -2.26 15.12
N ALA A 275 -5.85 -3.26 15.95
CA ALA A 275 -6.05 -3.05 17.38
C ALA A 275 -4.70 -3.08 18.16
N THR A 276 -3.61 -3.42 17.47
CA THR A 276 -2.29 -3.60 18.11
C THR A 276 -1.31 -2.56 17.62
N PHE A 277 -0.65 -1.90 18.56
CA PHE A 277 0.30 -0.82 18.30
C PHE A 277 1.51 -1.27 17.49
N ASP A 278 2.03 -2.46 17.75
CA ASP A 278 3.16 -3.04 17.02
C ASP A 278 2.89 -3.22 15.52
N VAL A 279 1.66 -3.61 15.17
CA VAL A 279 1.23 -3.73 13.75
C VAL A 279 1.05 -2.35 13.12
N LEU A 280 0.66 -1.33 13.89
CA LEU A 280 0.56 0.04 13.39
C LEU A 280 1.95 0.61 13.04
N MET A 281 2.96 0.24 13.81
CA MET A 281 4.33 0.76 13.66
C MET A 281 5.17 -0.01 12.62
N GLN A 282 4.68 -1.12 12.09
CA GLN A 282 5.31 -1.91 11.03
C GLN A 282 4.86 -1.51 9.64
#